data_526634d8397fa0643f7a12586fe179dd
#
_entry.id   526634d8397fa0643f7a12586fe179dd
#
_cell.length_a   1.000
_cell.length_b   1.000
_cell.length_c   1.000
_cell.angle_alpha   90.00
_cell.angle_beta   90.00
_cell.angle_gamma   90.00
#
_symmetry.space_group_name_H-M   'P 1'
#
loop_
_entity.id
_entity.type
_entity.pdbx_description
1 polymer ?
#
loop_
_entity_poly.entity_id
_entity_poly.type
_entity_poly.pdbx_seq_one_letter_code
_entity_poly.pdbx_strand_id
1 'polypeptide(L)'
;MEQSPILNEHNKQEYPPMHTAEHILNQTMVRMFGCQRSRNAHIERKKSKCDYRLPQQPTPEQVAELERRVNEVIAQNLPVTYEFVPRNEVPPEVDLGKLPDDASSTLRLVRIGDYDLCACVGAHVQNTSEIGIFRIISNEWNDGTWRVRFKLETNKFEINVL
;
A
#
# COMPACT_ATOMS: atom_id res chain seq x y z
N MET A 1 24.74 -11.87 -4.39
CA MET A 1 24.05 -11.56 -4.54
C MET A 1 23.70 -10.88 -5.19
N GLU A 2 23.26 -10.58 -5.50
CA GLU A 2 22.82 -10.19 -6.02
C GLU A 2 22.35 -9.40 -6.62
N GLN A 3 22.01 -9.27 -7.17
CA GLN A 3 21.36 -8.57 -7.83
C GLN A 3 20.55 -7.58 -7.27
N SER A 4 20.63 -7.32 -6.16
CA SER A 4 19.99 -6.27 -5.46
C SER A 4 20.14 -4.92 -6.09
N PRO A 5 21.19 -4.63 -6.76
CA PRO A 5 21.32 -3.35 -7.39
C PRO A 5 20.19 -2.99 -8.34
N ILE A 6 19.66 -4.00 -8.99
CA ILE A 6 18.59 -3.76 -9.92
C ILE A 6 17.35 -3.26 -9.23
N LEU A 7 17.06 -3.83 -8.07
CA LEU A 7 15.90 -3.43 -7.33
C LEU A 7 16.05 -2.02 -6.79
N ASN A 8 17.26 -1.67 -6.41
CA ASN A 8 17.50 -0.41 -5.76
C ASN A 8 17.23 0.77 -6.65
N GLU A 9 17.31 0.58 -7.93
CA GLU A 9 17.05 1.67 -8.85
C GLU A 9 15.64 2.18 -8.74
N HIS A 10 14.72 1.32 -8.36
CA HIS A 10 13.34 1.72 -8.24
C HIS A 10 13.03 2.36 -6.90
N ASN A 11 13.95 2.27 -5.95
CA ASN A 11 13.64 2.61 -4.59
C ASN A 11 14.36 3.81 -4.06
N LYS A 12 15.10 4.51 -4.88
CA LYS A 12 15.86 5.63 -4.38
C LYS A 12 14.97 6.75 -3.86
N GLN A 13 13.72 6.80 -4.30
CA GLN A 13 12.74 7.77 -3.81
C GLN A 13 11.81 7.16 -2.79
N GLU A 14 12.06 5.94 -2.41
CA GLU A 14 11.13 5.22 -1.58
C GLU A 14 11.02 5.82 -0.19
N TYR A 15 9.79 5.84 0.32
CA TYR A 15 9.48 6.35 1.65
C TYR A 15 8.65 5.28 2.35
N PRO A 16 9.25 4.51 3.27
CA PRO A 16 8.55 3.36 3.85
C PRO A 16 7.17 3.64 4.43
N PRO A 17 6.93 4.74 5.17
CA PRO A 17 5.57 4.98 5.66
C PRO A 17 4.54 5.07 4.54
N MET A 18 4.89 5.71 3.43
CA MET A 18 3.95 5.84 2.32
C MET A 18 3.75 4.51 1.60
N HIS A 19 4.80 3.72 1.49
CA HIS A 19 4.72 2.42 0.84
C HIS A 19 3.81 1.48 1.63
N THR A 20 3.94 1.48 2.95
CA THR A 20 3.07 0.65 3.78
C THR A 20 1.64 1.17 3.72
N ALA A 21 1.45 2.50 3.69
CA ALA A 21 0.11 3.06 3.55
C ALA A 21 -0.53 2.61 2.23
N GLU A 22 0.25 2.50 1.17
CA GLU A 22 -0.27 2.02 -0.11
C GLU A 22 -0.81 0.60 0.02
N HIS A 23 -0.10 -0.27 0.72
CA HIS A 23 -0.57 -1.64 0.92
C HIS A 23 -1.89 -1.67 1.68
N ILE A 24 -2.02 -0.83 2.70
CA ILE A 24 -3.26 -0.75 3.46
C ILE A 24 -4.39 -0.21 2.58
N LEU A 25 -4.10 0.81 1.79
CA LEU A 25 -5.08 1.38 0.87
C LEU A 25 -5.55 0.32 -0.13
N ASN A 26 -4.60 -0.42 -0.73
CA ASN A 26 -4.96 -1.46 -1.68
C ASN A 26 -5.89 -2.49 -1.06
N GLN A 27 -5.57 -2.98 0.13
CA GLN A 27 -6.41 -3.99 0.78
C GLN A 27 -7.79 -3.42 1.11
N THR A 28 -7.84 -2.16 1.55
CA THR A 28 -9.11 -1.56 1.88
C THR A 28 -9.98 -1.39 0.63
N MET A 29 -9.36 -1.03 -0.49
CA MET A 29 -10.07 -0.94 -1.75
C MET A 29 -10.65 -2.29 -2.17
N VAL A 30 -9.85 -3.35 -2.02
CA VAL A 30 -10.34 -4.70 -2.33
C VAL A 30 -11.55 -5.03 -1.47
N ARG A 31 -11.47 -4.73 -0.17
CA ARG A 31 -12.57 -5.06 0.75
C ARG A 31 -13.82 -4.23 0.51
N MET A 32 -13.65 -2.96 0.18
CA MET A 32 -14.81 -2.08 0.02
C MET A 32 -15.47 -2.22 -1.35
N PHE A 33 -14.67 -2.37 -2.39
CA PHE A 33 -15.18 -2.30 -3.76
C PHE A 33 -15.09 -3.61 -4.53
N GLY A 34 -14.38 -4.59 -4.00
CA GLY A 34 -14.19 -5.85 -4.71
C GLY A 34 -13.33 -5.70 -5.95
N CYS A 35 -12.57 -4.61 -6.04
CA CYS A 35 -11.70 -4.40 -7.18
C CYS A 35 -10.33 -5.01 -6.93
N GLN A 36 -9.49 -4.96 -7.95
CA GLN A 36 -8.11 -5.43 -7.82
C GLN A 36 -7.25 -4.34 -7.20
N ARG A 37 -6.11 -4.75 -6.68
CA ARG A 37 -5.12 -3.81 -6.16
C ARG A 37 -4.61 -2.93 -7.31
N SER A 38 -4.09 -1.77 -6.95
CA SER A 38 -3.58 -0.84 -7.95
C SER A 38 -2.42 -1.45 -8.74
N ARG A 39 -2.47 -1.31 -10.06
CA ARG A 39 -1.36 -1.71 -10.92
C ARG A 39 -0.60 -0.50 -11.45
N ASN A 40 -1.07 0.69 -11.16
CA ASN A 40 -0.46 1.92 -11.61
C ASN A 40 -0.44 2.89 -10.44
N ALA A 41 0.69 2.93 -9.77
CA ALA A 41 0.85 3.75 -8.58
C ALA A 41 2.13 4.57 -8.68
N HIS A 42 2.10 5.74 -8.05
CA HIS A 42 3.27 6.60 -7.96
C HIS A 42 3.40 7.00 -6.50
N ILE A 43 4.36 6.39 -5.83
CA ILE A 43 4.49 6.50 -4.37
C ILE A 43 5.69 7.36 -4.06
N GLU A 44 5.44 8.52 -3.46
CA GLU A 44 6.48 9.48 -3.09
C GLU A 44 6.23 10.01 -1.70
N ARG A 45 7.26 10.65 -1.15
CA ARG A 45 7.19 11.13 0.22
C ARG A 45 6.08 12.16 0.45
N LYS A 46 5.96 13.12 -0.45
CA LYS A 46 5.03 14.24 -0.21
C LYS A 46 3.61 13.92 -0.61
N LYS A 47 3.45 13.28 -1.73
CA LYS A 47 2.13 13.01 -2.27
C LYS A 47 2.23 11.81 -3.19
N SER A 48 1.25 10.92 -3.06
CA SER A 48 1.22 9.70 -3.85
C SER A 48 -0.11 9.56 -4.56
N LYS A 49 -0.16 8.71 -5.55
CA LYS A 49 -1.40 8.40 -6.24
C LYS A 49 -1.47 6.92 -6.57
N CYS A 50 -2.70 6.43 -6.62
CA CYS A 50 -2.98 5.05 -7.04
C CYS A 50 -4.19 5.07 -7.96
N ASP A 51 -4.13 4.24 -9.00
CA ASP A 51 -5.23 4.08 -9.93
C ASP A 51 -5.90 2.72 -9.70
N TYR A 52 -7.24 2.73 -9.69
CA TYR A 52 -8.03 1.52 -9.51
C TYR A 52 -9.06 1.40 -10.61
N ARG A 53 -9.35 0.17 -11.02
CA ARG A 53 -10.40 -0.07 -12.00
C ARG A 53 -11.73 -0.16 -11.27
N LEU A 54 -12.60 0.79 -11.52
CA LEU A 54 -13.93 0.82 -10.90
C LEU A 54 -14.97 1.09 -11.97
N PRO A 55 -16.15 0.46 -11.86
CA PRO A 55 -17.20 0.68 -12.88
C PRO A 55 -17.84 2.05 -12.79
N GLN A 56 -17.68 2.74 -11.66
CA GLN A 56 -18.27 4.07 -11.50
C GLN A 56 -17.49 4.84 -10.44
N GLN A 57 -17.70 6.13 -10.42
CA GLN A 57 -17.03 7.01 -9.47
C GLN A 57 -17.52 6.72 -8.05
N PRO A 58 -16.61 6.56 -7.09
CA PRO A 58 -17.04 6.44 -5.70
C PRO A 58 -17.76 7.69 -5.22
N THR A 59 -18.74 7.50 -4.36
CA THR A 59 -19.45 8.64 -3.79
C THR A 59 -18.59 9.33 -2.75
N PRO A 60 -18.91 10.60 -2.44
CA PRO A 60 -18.16 11.28 -1.36
C PRO A 60 -18.20 10.50 -0.05
N GLU A 61 -19.31 9.85 0.25
CA GLU A 61 -19.40 9.03 1.47
C GLU A 61 -18.46 7.84 1.41
N GLN A 62 -18.32 7.23 0.25
CA GLN A 62 -17.40 6.09 0.10
C GLN A 62 -15.96 6.55 0.22
N VAL A 63 -15.64 7.72 -0.32
CA VAL A 63 -14.28 8.26 -0.20
C VAL A 63 -13.95 8.55 1.25
N ALA A 64 -14.90 9.14 1.99
CA ALA A 64 -14.69 9.42 3.41
C ALA A 64 -14.53 8.13 4.20
N GLU A 65 -15.32 7.11 3.86
CA GLU A 65 -15.23 5.83 4.55
C GLU A 65 -13.89 5.15 4.26
N LEU A 66 -13.41 5.25 3.04
CA LEU A 66 -12.11 4.70 2.67
C LEU A 66 -11.01 5.31 3.54
N GLU A 67 -10.99 6.64 3.63
CA GLU A 67 -9.99 7.32 4.44
C GLU A 67 -10.10 6.90 5.90
N ARG A 68 -11.32 6.80 6.41
CA ARG A 68 -11.53 6.41 7.80
C ARG A 68 -11.02 5.01 8.07
N ARG A 69 -11.29 4.07 7.17
CA ARG A 69 -10.87 2.68 7.37
C ARG A 69 -9.36 2.52 7.30
N VAL A 70 -8.71 3.23 6.37
CA VAL A 70 -7.26 3.17 6.30
C VAL A 70 -6.66 3.67 7.61
N ASN A 71 -7.16 4.80 8.12
CA ASN A 71 -6.65 5.34 9.37
C ASN A 71 -6.95 4.44 10.56
N GLU A 72 -8.08 3.75 10.52
CA GLU A 72 -8.42 2.81 11.59
C GLU A 72 -7.42 1.66 11.66
N VAL A 73 -7.01 1.15 10.50
CA VAL A 73 -6.00 0.11 10.45
C VAL A 73 -4.66 0.62 10.96
N ILE A 74 -4.28 1.82 10.50
CA ILE A 74 -3.02 2.42 10.96
C ILE A 74 -2.99 2.54 12.48
N ALA A 75 -4.11 2.92 13.07
CA ALA A 75 -4.18 3.17 14.51
C ALA A 75 -4.13 1.89 15.33
N GLN A 76 -4.24 0.73 14.71
CA GLN A 76 -4.19 -0.54 15.44
C GLN A 76 -2.79 -0.97 15.83
N ASN A 77 -1.76 -0.23 15.38
CA ASN A 77 -0.36 -0.55 15.71
C ASN A 77 0.01 -1.97 15.31
N LEU A 78 -0.28 -2.32 14.06
CA LEU A 78 -0.03 -3.65 13.57
C LEU A 78 1.44 -3.84 13.21
N PRO A 79 2.02 -4.99 13.50
CA PRO A 79 3.39 -5.26 13.07
C PRO A 79 3.43 -5.52 11.57
N VAL A 80 4.52 -5.08 10.96
CA VAL A 80 4.78 -5.36 9.55
C VAL A 80 5.95 -6.33 9.50
N THR A 81 5.73 -7.52 8.95
CA THR A 81 6.70 -8.58 8.97
C THR A 81 6.92 -9.14 7.57
N TYR A 82 8.02 -9.86 7.40
CA TYR A 82 8.40 -10.42 6.11
C TYR A 82 8.51 -11.92 6.19
N GLU A 83 8.09 -12.60 5.13
CA GLU A 83 8.22 -14.04 4.99
C GLU A 83 8.83 -14.34 3.64
N PHE A 84 9.71 -15.32 3.58
CA PHE A 84 10.30 -15.75 2.32
C PHE A 84 9.72 -17.12 1.97
N VAL A 85 9.08 -17.21 0.83
CA VAL A 85 8.30 -18.37 0.45
C VAL A 85 8.63 -18.77 -0.99
N PRO A 86 8.87 -20.07 -1.28
CA PRO A 86 9.03 -20.47 -2.67
C PRO A 86 7.82 -20.07 -3.50
N ARG A 87 8.08 -19.65 -4.74
CA ARG A 87 7.00 -19.14 -5.59
C ARG A 87 5.86 -20.14 -5.70
N ASN A 88 6.18 -21.42 -5.80
CA ASN A 88 5.13 -22.44 -5.96
C ASN A 88 4.39 -22.77 -4.67
N GLU A 89 4.79 -22.18 -3.56
CA GLU A 89 4.12 -22.40 -2.28
C GLU A 89 3.39 -21.15 -1.77
N VAL A 90 3.35 -20.10 -2.59
CA VAL A 90 2.65 -18.88 -2.20
C VAL A 90 1.14 -19.16 -2.17
N PRO A 91 0.44 -18.74 -1.11
CA PRO A 91 -1.01 -18.94 -1.04
C PRO A 91 -1.72 -18.29 -2.23
N PRO A 92 -2.79 -18.91 -2.73
CA PRO A 92 -3.47 -18.37 -3.91
C PRO A 92 -4.06 -16.99 -3.72
N GLU A 93 -4.37 -16.61 -2.50
CA GLU A 93 -4.95 -15.30 -2.23
C GLU A 93 -3.93 -14.16 -2.31
N VAL A 94 -2.63 -14.48 -2.38
CA VAL A 94 -1.60 -13.46 -2.41
C VAL A 94 -1.49 -12.87 -3.82
N ASP A 95 -1.47 -11.55 -3.90
CA ASP A 95 -1.40 -10.86 -5.18
C ASP A 95 0.05 -10.79 -5.65
N LEU A 96 0.32 -11.39 -6.80
CA LEU A 96 1.64 -11.37 -7.42
C LEU A 96 1.73 -10.43 -8.61
N GLY A 97 0.70 -9.63 -8.83
CA GLY A 97 0.52 -8.93 -10.08
C GLY A 97 1.60 -7.94 -10.46
N LYS A 98 2.32 -7.39 -9.49
CA LYS A 98 3.36 -6.41 -9.81
C LYS A 98 4.74 -7.00 -9.98
N LEU A 99 4.90 -8.30 -9.74
CA LEU A 99 6.19 -8.94 -9.88
C LEU A 99 6.45 -9.32 -11.33
N PRO A 100 7.69 -9.19 -11.80
CA PRO A 100 8.04 -9.66 -13.14
C PRO A 100 7.88 -11.17 -13.25
N ASP A 101 7.64 -11.64 -14.45
CA ASP A 101 7.53 -13.08 -14.68
C ASP A 101 8.82 -13.81 -14.34
N ASP A 102 9.95 -13.13 -14.47
CA ASP A 102 11.24 -13.74 -14.20
C ASP A 102 11.72 -13.44 -12.77
N ALA A 103 10.80 -13.07 -11.89
CA ALA A 103 11.16 -12.86 -10.51
C ALA A 103 11.72 -14.13 -9.89
N SER A 104 12.48 -13.97 -8.81
CA SER A 104 13.12 -15.05 -8.11
C SER A 104 12.17 -16.19 -7.80
N SER A 105 12.70 -17.41 -7.72
CA SER A 105 11.89 -18.55 -7.32
C SER A 105 11.49 -18.48 -5.84
N THR A 106 12.13 -17.62 -5.07
CA THR A 106 11.73 -17.35 -3.69
C THR A 106 11.21 -15.92 -3.62
N LEU A 107 10.01 -15.75 -3.11
CA LEU A 107 9.38 -14.45 -3.02
C LEU A 107 9.34 -13.97 -1.59
N ARG A 108 9.42 -12.64 -1.42
CA ARG A 108 9.24 -12.03 -0.11
C ARG A 108 7.79 -11.58 0.01
N LEU A 109 7.11 -12.05 1.03
CA LEU A 109 5.76 -11.61 1.34
C LEU A 109 5.82 -10.61 2.48
N VAL A 110 5.05 -9.54 2.36
CA VAL A 110 4.94 -8.53 3.40
C VAL A 110 3.58 -8.70 4.07
N ARG A 111 3.60 -8.89 5.37
CA ARG A 111 2.38 -9.08 6.15
C ARG A 111 2.16 -7.90 7.07
N ILE A 112 0.96 -7.34 7.04
CA ILE A 112 0.57 -6.24 7.92
C ILE A 112 -0.48 -6.81 8.88
N GLY A 113 -0.05 -7.24 10.06
CA GLY A 113 -0.93 -7.90 11.02
C GLY A 113 -1.75 -8.98 10.35
N ASP A 114 -3.05 -8.98 10.63
CA ASP A 114 -3.99 -9.88 9.97
C ASP A 114 -4.70 -9.21 8.81
N TYR A 115 -4.28 -8.01 8.44
CA TYR A 115 -5.04 -7.20 7.50
C TYR A 115 -4.62 -7.43 6.05
N ASP A 116 -3.34 -7.57 5.78
CA ASP A 116 -2.85 -7.65 4.40
C ASP A 116 -1.67 -8.59 4.28
N LEU A 117 -1.56 -9.24 3.13
CA LEU A 117 -0.44 -10.10 2.79
C LEU A 117 -0.20 -9.95 1.29
N CYS A 118 1.01 -9.54 0.92
CA CYS A 118 1.28 -9.19 -0.48
C CYS A 118 2.74 -9.43 -0.80
N ALA A 119 3.01 -9.94 -1.99
CA ALA A 119 4.38 -10.08 -2.47
C ALA A 119 4.91 -8.70 -2.84
N CYS A 120 6.05 -8.32 -2.30
CA CYS A 120 6.59 -6.98 -2.53
C CYS A 120 8.07 -6.94 -2.17
N VAL A 121 8.84 -6.14 -2.92
CA VAL A 121 10.28 -6.05 -2.70
C VAL A 121 10.72 -4.75 -2.06
N GLY A 122 9.82 -3.78 -1.87
CA GLY A 122 10.19 -2.49 -1.33
C GLY A 122 10.32 -2.47 0.19
N ALA A 123 10.77 -1.35 0.72
CA ALA A 123 10.96 -1.16 2.15
C ALA A 123 9.68 -0.71 2.83
N HIS A 124 9.46 -1.19 4.05
CA HIS A 124 8.27 -0.89 4.82
C HIS A 124 8.64 -0.47 6.23
N VAL A 125 7.67 0.16 6.93
CA VAL A 125 7.83 0.43 8.35
C VAL A 125 7.75 -0.88 9.12
N GLN A 126 8.20 -0.87 10.37
CA GLN A 126 8.12 -2.05 11.23
C GLN A 126 6.77 -2.18 11.90
N ASN A 127 6.05 -1.06 12.03
CA ASN A 127 4.76 -1.03 12.70
C ASN A 127 3.94 0.09 12.09
N THR A 128 2.62 -0.13 11.97
CA THR A 128 1.77 0.88 11.35
C THR A 128 1.73 2.18 12.14
N SER A 129 2.13 2.15 13.42
CA SER A 129 2.20 3.37 14.22
C SER A 129 3.20 4.39 13.66
N GLU A 130 4.09 3.95 12.78
CA GLU A 130 5.09 4.85 12.18
C GLU A 130 4.58 5.57 10.94
N ILE A 131 3.35 5.29 10.51
CA ILE A 131 2.84 5.86 9.26
C ILE A 131 2.33 7.28 9.40
N GLY A 132 1.65 7.56 10.50
CA GLY A 132 1.01 8.84 10.69
C GLY A 132 -0.45 8.78 10.25
N ILE A 133 -0.98 9.89 9.77
CA ILE A 133 -2.39 10.00 9.40
C ILE A 133 -2.50 10.06 7.88
N PHE A 134 -3.36 9.21 7.34
CA PHE A 134 -3.61 9.13 5.91
C PHE A 134 -4.68 10.13 5.52
N ARG A 135 -4.40 10.95 4.49
CA ARG A 135 -5.34 11.95 3.99
C ARG A 135 -5.50 11.83 2.49
N ILE A 136 -6.73 11.72 2.04
CA ILE A 136 -7.04 11.78 0.61
C ILE A 136 -7.09 13.25 0.23
N ILE A 137 -6.27 13.62 -0.75
CA ILE A 137 -6.17 15.02 -1.19
C ILE A 137 -7.18 15.30 -2.28
N SER A 138 -7.28 14.40 -3.24
CA SER A 138 -8.16 14.58 -4.38
C SER A 138 -8.39 13.24 -5.05
N ASN A 139 -9.39 13.17 -5.89
CA ASN A 139 -9.66 11.98 -6.67
C ASN A 139 -10.43 12.36 -7.92
N GLU A 140 -10.36 11.48 -8.91
CA GLU A 140 -11.09 11.66 -10.14
C GLU A 140 -11.36 10.31 -10.77
N TRP A 141 -12.47 10.18 -11.45
CA TRP A 141 -12.84 8.96 -12.15
C TRP A 141 -13.01 9.29 -13.63
N ASN A 142 -12.40 8.45 -14.47
CA ASN A 142 -12.42 8.72 -15.90
C ASN A 142 -12.35 7.38 -16.63
N ASP A 143 -13.42 7.05 -17.32
CA ASP A 143 -13.45 5.91 -18.23
C ASP A 143 -13.00 4.62 -17.54
N GLY A 144 -13.56 4.34 -16.37
CA GLY A 144 -13.29 3.08 -15.68
C GLY A 144 -12.08 3.11 -14.77
N THR A 145 -11.38 4.22 -14.69
CA THR A 145 -10.20 4.34 -13.82
C THR A 145 -10.45 5.41 -12.77
N TRP A 146 -10.30 5.03 -11.52
CA TRP A 146 -10.39 5.97 -10.40
C TRP A 146 -9.00 6.25 -9.89
N ARG A 147 -8.61 7.52 -9.91
CA ARG A 147 -7.31 7.94 -9.40
C ARG A 147 -7.50 8.65 -8.09
N VAL A 148 -6.82 8.17 -7.07
CA VAL A 148 -6.87 8.79 -5.76
C VAL A 148 -5.47 9.28 -5.41
N ARG A 149 -5.40 10.54 -4.95
CA ARG A 149 -4.15 11.15 -4.48
C ARG A 149 -4.22 11.32 -2.99
N PHE A 150 -3.11 11.03 -2.32
CA PHE A 150 -3.11 11.03 -0.86
C PHE A 150 -1.75 11.45 -0.33
N LYS A 151 -1.74 11.79 0.94
CA LYS A 151 -0.54 12.16 1.65
C LYS A 151 -0.61 11.64 3.08
N LEU A 152 0.50 11.74 3.79
CA LEU A 152 0.56 11.38 5.20
C LEU A 152 0.86 12.63 6.02
N GLU A 153 0.23 12.71 7.20
CA GLU A 153 0.45 13.81 8.13
C GLU A 153 1.02 13.27 9.42
N THR A 154 1.89 14.06 10.04
CA THR A 154 2.47 13.68 11.31
C THR A 154 1.41 13.71 12.40
N ASN A 155 1.46 12.75 13.30
CA ASN A 155 0.57 12.74 14.45
C ASN A 155 0.88 13.94 15.34
N LYS A 156 -0.14 14.75 15.63
CA LYS A 156 0.07 15.97 16.41
C LYS A 156 0.54 15.71 17.82
N PHE A 157 0.13 14.58 18.39
CA PHE A 157 0.60 14.21 19.71
C PHE A 157 2.09 14.12 19.78
N GLU A 158 2.70 13.53 18.78
CA GLU A 158 4.14 13.35 18.76
C GLU A 158 4.85 14.68 18.71
N ILE A 159 4.27 15.63 17.97
CA ILE A 159 4.85 16.95 17.86
C ILE A 159 4.82 17.65 19.23
N ASN A 160 3.73 17.50 19.95
CA ASN A 160 3.57 18.16 21.22
C ASN A 160 4.47 17.61 22.31
N VAL A 161 4.90 16.38 22.16
CA VAL A 161 5.77 15.75 23.15
C VAL A 161 7.19 16.30 23.05
N LEU A 162 7.56 16.76 21.90
CA LEU A 162 8.89 17.30 21.72
C LEU A 162 9.06 18.65 22.37
#